data_19e2fd6519dae77e09e3a8c53853a252
#
_entry.id   19e2fd6519dae77e09e3a8c53853a252
#
_cell.length_a   1.000
_cell.length_b   1.000
_cell.length_c   1.000
_cell.angle_alpha   90.00
_cell.angle_beta   90.00
_cell.angle_gamma   90.00
#
_symmetry.space_group_name_H-M   'P 1'
#
loop_
_entity.id
_entity.type
_entity.pdbx_description
1 polymer ?
#
loop_
_entity_poly.entity_id
_entity_poly.type
_entity_poly.pdbx_seq_one_letter_code
_entity_poly.pdbx_strand_id
1 'polypeptide(L)'
;MHKDVIHLIGHVVYVVLYGVLVISAISTILLCNSANLAKLLCAGVILATGIFFLLWSSRSRKKGQALVQSGPYAFVRHPEFLGHILIIFALIIVSQHWISSIVGAILIVLLYLAMIEEERRNVEKFGNAYRDYPRINLIAGIIRWMRSK
;
A
#
# COMPACT_ATOMS: atom_id res chain seq x y z
N MET A 1 -7.33 -26.56 -2.20
CA MET A 1 -6.08 -26.85 -2.92
C MET A 1 -5.84 -25.95 -4.13
N HIS A 2 -6.77 -25.81 -5.10
CA HIS A 2 -6.52 -24.95 -6.28
C HIS A 2 -6.46 -23.43 -5.95
N LYS A 3 -7.28 -22.92 -5.03
CA LYS A 3 -7.28 -21.51 -4.62
C LYS A 3 -6.01 -21.11 -3.86
N ASP A 4 -5.49 -21.98 -3.01
CA ASP A 4 -4.28 -21.74 -2.22
C ASP A 4 -3.04 -21.64 -3.10
N VAL A 5 -2.97 -22.47 -4.17
CA VAL A 5 -1.88 -22.41 -5.16
C VAL A 5 -1.90 -21.10 -5.95
N ILE A 6 -3.08 -20.63 -6.37
CA ILE A 6 -3.21 -19.35 -7.09
C ILE A 6 -2.81 -18.18 -6.18
N HIS A 7 -3.19 -18.19 -4.91
CA HIS A 7 -2.77 -17.17 -3.95
C HIS A 7 -1.25 -17.19 -3.73
N LEU A 8 -0.66 -18.37 -3.60
CA LEU A 8 0.79 -18.52 -3.45
C LEU A 8 1.54 -17.97 -4.68
N ILE A 9 1.10 -18.33 -5.89
CA ILE A 9 1.68 -17.82 -7.14
C ILE A 9 1.57 -16.30 -7.19
N GLY A 10 0.41 -15.73 -6.87
CA GLY A 10 0.22 -14.28 -6.82
C GLY A 10 1.18 -13.58 -5.86
N HIS A 11 1.42 -14.14 -4.67
CA HIS A 11 2.38 -13.61 -3.72
C HIS A 11 3.82 -13.69 -4.24
N VAL A 12 4.21 -14.81 -4.83
CA VAL A 12 5.56 -14.98 -5.41
C VAL A 12 5.80 -13.98 -6.52
N VAL A 13 4.84 -13.85 -7.46
CA VAL A 13 4.93 -12.86 -8.55
C VAL A 13 5.05 -11.44 -7.99
N TYR A 14 4.23 -11.09 -7.00
CA TYR A 14 4.28 -9.77 -6.35
C TYR A 14 5.66 -9.49 -5.74
N VAL A 15 6.22 -10.44 -4.97
CA VAL A 15 7.53 -10.29 -4.33
C VAL A 15 8.65 -10.15 -5.36
N VAL A 16 8.62 -10.96 -6.44
CA VAL A 16 9.61 -10.90 -7.52
C VAL A 16 9.57 -9.55 -8.23
N LEU A 17 8.38 -9.08 -8.64
CA LEU A 17 8.23 -7.79 -9.31
C LEU A 17 8.64 -6.62 -8.40
N TYR A 18 8.31 -6.71 -7.11
CA TYR A 18 8.73 -5.70 -6.14
C TYR A 18 10.26 -5.67 -5.98
N GLY A 19 10.89 -6.85 -5.95
CA GLY A 19 12.36 -6.99 -5.93
C GLY A 19 13.01 -6.37 -7.16
N VAL A 20 12.47 -6.61 -8.36
CA VAL A 20 12.95 -5.99 -9.61
C VAL A 20 12.90 -4.46 -9.52
N LEU A 21 11.80 -3.90 -9.00
CA LEU A 21 11.62 -2.46 -8.85
C LEU A 21 12.63 -1.85 -7.87
N VAL A 22 12.86 -2.52 -6.73
CA VAL A 22 13.85 -2.10 -5.72
C VAL A 22 15.28 -2.15 -6.29
N ILE A 23 15.64 -3.24 -6.96
CA ILE A 23 16.98 -3.40 -7.58
C ILE A 23 17.19 -2.31 -8.64
N SER A 24 16.18 -2.03 -9.48
CA SER A 24 16.25 -0.96 -10.47
C SER A 24 16.46 0.42 -9.82
N ALA A 25 15.78 0.72 -8.74
CA ALA A 25 15.95 1.98 -8.01
C ALA A 25 17.36 2.10 -7.39
N ILE A 26 17.84 1.02 -6.74
CA ILE A 26 19.19 0.98 -6.15
C ILE A 26 20.26 1.13 -7.24
N SER A 27 20.15 0.41 -8.35
CA SER A 27 21.13 0.52 -9.46
C SER A 27 21.16 1.93 -10.04
N THR A 28 20.04 2.60 -10.16
CA THR A 28 19.98 4.00 -10.61
C THR A 28 20.71 4.92 -9.63
N ILE A 29 20.51 4.77 -8.32
CA ILE A 29 21.20 5.59 -7.30
C ILE A 29 22.72 5.36 -7.35
N LEU A 30 23.17 4.10 -7.50
CA LEU A 30 24.58 3.75 -7.45
C LEU A 30 25.32 4.07 -8.74
N LEU A 31 24.66 3.96 -9.91
CA LEU A 31 25.33 4.05 -11.22
C LEU A 31 25.09 5.38 -11.93
N CYS A 32 24.01 6.11 -11.63
CA CYS A 32 23.71 7.40 -12.22
C CYS A 32 24.26 8.56 -11.37
N ASN A 33 25.37 9.13 -11.83
CA ASN A 33 25.99 10.30 -11.22
C ASN A 33 25.17 11.61 -11.39
N SER A 34 24.05 11.56 -12.12
CA SER A 34 23.18 12.71 -12.47
C SER A 34 21.82 12.67 -11.80
N ALA A 35 21.70 11.99 -10.63
CA ALA A 35 20.43 11.95 -9.91
C ALA A 35 20.04 13.38 -9.47
N ASN A 36 18.95 13.88 -10.04
CA ASN A 36 18.41 15.20 -9.69
C ASN A 36 18.00 15.18 -8.21
N LEU A 37 18.68 15.96 -7.37
CA LEU A 37 18.47 16.02 -5.92
C LEU A 37 16.99 16.30 -5.57
N ALA A 38 16.32 17.17 -6.33
CA ALA A 38 14.90 17.46 -6.11
C ALA A 38 14.01 16.21 -6.29
N LYS A 39 14.30 15.39 -7.31
CA LYS A 39 13.56 14.12 -7.52
C LYS A 39 13.80 13.12 -6.39
N LEU A 40 15.06 13.01 -5.93
CA LEU A 40 15.40 12.13 -4.80
C LEU A 40 14.72 12.59 -3.50
N LEU A 41 14.68 13.89 -3.24
CA LEU A 41 13.98 14.44 -2.08
C LEU A 41 12.46 14.18 -2.17
N CYS A 42 11.83 14.45 -3.32
CA CYS A 42 10.42 14.13 -3.53
C CYS A 42 10.13 12.64 -3.33
N ALA A 43 10.92 11.77 -3.95
CA ALA A 43 10.77 10.32 -3.81
C ALA A 43 10.97 9.89 -2.35
N GLY A 44 11.94 10.47 -1.65
CA GLY A 44 12.20 10.22 -0.23
C GLY A 44 11.01 10.57 0.66
N VAL A 45 10.38 11.73 0.43
CA VAL A 45 9.17 12.14 1.18
C VAL A 45 8.01 11.17 0.90
N ILE A 46 7.78 10.80 -0.38
CA ILE A 46 6.72 9.86 -0.75
C ILE A 46 6.98 8.48 -0.13
N LEU A 47 8.23 8.00 -0.18
CA LEU A 47 8.65 6.74 0.42
C LEU A 47 8.41 6.73 1.92
N ALA A 48 8.87 7.76 2.62
CA ALA A 48 8.69 7.92 4.07
C ALA A 48 7.20 7.94 4.45
N THR A 49 6.37 8.63 3.67
CA THR A 49 4.92 8.67 3.86
C THR A 49 4.30 7.28 3.67
N GLY A 50 4.70 6.54 2.64
CA GLY A 50 4.24 5.17 2.40
C GLY A 50 4.61 4.22 3.55
N ILE A 51 5.87 4.25 4.00
CA ILE A 51 6.34 3.47 5.15
C ILE A 51 5.58 3.85 6.42
N PHE A 52 5.35 5.16 6.65
CA PHE A 52 4.56 5.64 7.79
C PHE A 52 3.15 5.03 7.79
N PHE A 53 2.44 5.03 6.65
CA PHE A 53 1.12 4.41 6.54
C PHE A 53 1.15 2.91 6.84
N LEU A 54 2.14 2.17 6.35
CA LEU A 54 2.30 0.73 6.64
C LEU A 54 2.52 0.46 8.13
N LEU A 55 3.45 1.20 8.76
CA LEU A 55 3.77 1.03 10.17
C LEU A 55 2.59 1.43 11.07
N TRP A 56 1.91 2.53 10.74
CA TRP A 56 0.74 2.98 11.49
C TRP A 56 -0.42 2.00 11.38
N SER A 57 -0.65 1.48 10.18
CA SER A 57 -1.65 0.47 9.89
C SER A 57 -1.41 -0.82 10.69
N SER A 58 -0.17 -1.33 10.65
CA SER A 58 0.24 -2.53 11.39
C SER A 58 0.04 -2.39 12.90
N ARG A 59 0.39 -1.21 13.45
CA ARG A 59 0.22 -0.93 14.89
C ARG A 59 -1.24 -0.81 15.29
N SER A 60 -2.10 -0.33 14.40
CA SER A 60 -3.53 -0.18 14.65
C SER A 60 -4.29 -1.50 14.57
N ARG A 61 -3.77 -2.49 13.86
CA ARG A 61 -4.36 -3.82 13.68
C ARG A 61 -3.94 -4.75 14.84
N LYS A 62 -4.76 -4.85 15.88
CA LYS A 62 -4.54 -5.80 16.99
C LYS A 62 -5.10 -7.17 16.62
N LYS A 63 -4.37 -8.24 16.97
CA LYS A 63 -4.83 -9.63 16.78
C LYS A 63 -6.16 -9.85 17.55
N GLY A 64 -7.14 -10.44 16.89
CA GLY A 64 -8.42 -10.82 17.53
C GLY A 64 -9.46 -9.71 17.59
N GLN A 65 -9.18 -8.49 17.10
CA GLN A 65 -10.21 -7.46 17.01
C GLN A 65 -11.22 -7.76 15.88
N ALA A 66 -12.47 -7.35 16.12
CA ALA A 66 -13.50 -7.23 15.10
C ALA A 66 -13.05 -6.22 14.01
N LEU A 67 -13.93 -5.49 13.41
CA LEU A 67 -13.60 -4.47 12.41
C LEU A 67 -12.79 -3.31 13.03
N VAL A 68 -11.54 -3.11 12.57
CA VAL A 68 -10.69 -1.99 13.00
C VAL A 68 -11.12 -0.72 12.28
N GLN A 69 -11.55 0.29 13.04
CA GLN A 69 -11.99 1.60 12.52
C GLN A 69 -11.22 2.78 13.14
N SER A 70 -10.11 2.50 13.84
CA SER A 70 -9.27 3.49 14.52
C SER A 70 -7.94 3.70 13.82
N GLY A 71 -7.20 4.75 14.21
CA GLY A 71 -5.92 5.08 13.59
C GLY A 71 -6.09 5.45 12.12
N PRO A 72 -5.24 4.94 11.19
CA PRO A 72 -5.34 5.26 9.77
C PRO A 72 -6.62 4.73 9.13
N TYR A 73 -7.23 3.68 9.70
CA TYR A 73 -8.53 3.13 9.27
C TYR A 73 -9.71 4.09 9.52
N ALA A 74 -9.55 5.11 10.36
CA ALA A 74 -10.56 6.16 10.52
C ALA A 74 -10.65 7.06 9.27
N PHE A 75 -9.57 7.17 8.49
CA PHE A 75 -9.48 8.05 7.33
C PHE A 75 -9.70 7.33 6.01
N VAL A 76 -9.09 6.16 5.86
CA VAL A 76 -9.20 5.33 4.65
C VAL A 76 -9.41 3.87 5.05
N ARG A 77 -10.18 3.14 4.23
CA ARG A 77 -10.53 1.75 4.51
C ARG A 77 -9.35 0.79 4.36
N HIS A 78 -8.42 1.12 3.45
CA HIS A 78 -7.26 0.31 3.12
C HIS A 78 -5.95 1.12 3.19
N PRO A 79 -5.51 1.56 4.38
CA PRO A 79 -4.30 2.37 4.52
C PRO A 79 -3.02 1.61 4.16
N GLU A 80 -3.02 0.28 4.26
CA GLU A 80 -1.89 -0.56 3.86
C GLU A 80 -1.68 -0.52 2.34
N PHE A 81 -2.76 -0.63 1.57
CA PHE A 81 -2.67 -0.54 0.11
C PHE A 81 -2.22 0.85 -0.33
N LEU A 82 -2.68 1.90 0.33
CA LEU A 82 -2.20 3.27 0.08
C LEU A 82 -0.69 3.38 0.34
N GLY A 83 -0.21 2.80 1.45
CA GLY A 83 1.22 2.76 1.78
C GLY A 83 2.04 2.07 0.69
N HIS A 84 1.61 0.89 0.22
CA HIS A 84 2.27 0.18 -0.88
C HIS A 84 2.27 0.96 -2.19
N ILE A 85 1.15 1.60 -2.56
CA ILE A 85 1.06 2.43 -3.77
C ILE A 85 2.07 3.57 -3.71
N LEU A 86 2.17 4.28 -2.58
CA LEU A 86 3.13 5.37 -2.40
C LEU A 86 4.58 4.87 -2.53
N ILE A 87 4.91 3.71 -1.96
CA ILE A 87 6.25 3.12 -2.09
C ILE A 87 6.56 2.78 -3.55
N ILE A 88 5.61 2.17 -4.27
CA ILE A 88 5.78 1.85 -5.70
C ILE A 88 6.04 3.13 -6.51
N PHE A 89 5.26 4.19 -6.28
CA PHE A 89 5.49 5.47 -6.95
C PHE A 89 6.87 6.08 -6.64
N ALA A 90 7.31 6.03 -5.38
CA ALA A 90 8.63 6.50 -5.00
C ALA A 90 9.74 5.74 -5.74
N LEU A 91 9.64 4.41 -5.83
CA LEU A 91 10.61 3.56 -6.52
C LEU A 91 10.63 3.83 -8.03
N ILE A 92 9.47 4.06 -8.66
CA ILE A 92 9.38 4.45 -10.08
C ILE A 92 10.10 5.79 -10.32
N ILE A 93 9.86 6.79 -9.46
CA ILE A 93 10.49 8.11 -9.57
C ILE A 93 12.01 7.99 -9.46
N VAL A 94 12.51 7.15 -8.55
CA VAL A 94 13.95 6.93 -8.37
C VAL A 94 14.56 6.20 -9.54
N SER A 95 13.95 5.10 -10.01
CA SER A 95 14.54 4.24 -11.04
C SER A 95 14.60 4.91 -12.43
N GLN A 96 13.71 5.87 -12.73
CA GLN A 96 13.68 6.66 -13.99
C GLN A 96 13.69 5.81 -15.27
N HIS A 97 13.40 4.52 -15.18
CA HIS A 97 13.38 3.57 -16.28
C HIS A 97 11.93 3.28 -16.72
N TRP A 98 11.66 3.28 -18.01
CA TRP A 98 10.32 2.95 -18.54
C TRP A 98 9.85 1.55 -18.14
N ILE A 99 10.80 0.57 -18.06
CA ILE A 99 10.50 -0.79 -17.57
C ILE A 99 9.98 -0.75 -16.14
N SER A 100 10.56 0.08 -15.27
CA SER A 100 10.11 0.25 -13.88
C SER A 100 8.69 0.81 -13.78
N SER A 101 8.33 1.68 -14.72
CA SER A 101 6.95 2.20 -14.82
C SER A 101 5.96 1.10 -15.19
N ILE A 102 6.31 0.20 -16.11
CA ILE A 102 5.48 -0.95 -16.48
C ILE A 102 5.37 -1.92 -15.29
N VAL A 103 6.48 -2.28 -14.66
CA VAL A 103 6.49 -3.17 -13.49
C VAL A 103 5.65 -2.58 -12.35
N GLY A 104 5.81 -1.29 -12.08
CA GLY A 104 5.02 -0.59 -11.07
C GLY A 104 3.52 -0.56 -11.39
N ALA A 105 3.14 -0.34 -12.67
CA ALA A 105 1.75 -0.41 -13.10
C ALA A 105 1.15 -1.81 -12.87
N ILE A 106 1.89 -2.86 -13.21
CA ILE A 106 1.47 -4.25 -12.96
C ILE A 106 1.28 -4.48 -11.45
N LEU A 107 2.22 -4.02 -10.61
CA LEU A 107 2.12 -4.13 -9.15
C LEU A 107 0.88 -3.41 -8.61
N ILE A 108 0.55 -2.21 -9.11
CA ILE A 108 -0.65 -1.47 -8.70
C ILE A 108 -1.92 -2.24 -9.09
N VAL A 109 -1.97 -2.85 -10.28
CA VAL A 109 -3.10 -3.69 -10.69
C VAL A 109 -3.23 -4.90 -9.78
N LEU A 110 -2.14 -5.59 -9.45
CA LEU A 110 -2.18 -6.73 -8.52
C LEU A 110 -2.65 -6.32 -7.12
N LEU A 111 -2.18 -5.17 -6.61
CA LEU A 111 -2.67 -4.60 -5.35
C LEU A 111 -4.17 -4.30 -5.40
N TYR A 112 -4.65 -3.72 -6.49
CA TYR A 112 -6.07 -3.43 -6.67
C TYR A 112 -6.94 -4.69 -6.65
N LEU A 113 -6.49 -5.76 -7.34
CA LEU A 113 -7.17 -7.05 -7.31
C LEU A 113 -7.17 -7.68 -5.90
N ALA A 114 -6.05 -7.60 -5.19
CA ALA A 114 -5.95 -8.05 -3.81
C ALA A 114 -6.88 -7.26 -2.87
N MET A 115 -7.02 -5.94 -3.08
CA MET A 115 -7.93 -5.08 -2.33
C MET A 115 -9.40 -5.47 -2.56
N ILE A 116 -9.80 -5.76 -3.80
CA ILE A 116 -11.16 -6.23 -4.12
C ILE A 116 -11.46 -7.54 -3.40
N GLU A 117 -10.52 -8.47 -3.41
CA GLU A 117 -10.69 -9.76 -2.72
C GLU A 117 -10.76 -9.59 -1.19
N GLU A 118 -9.98 -8.66 -0.63
CA GLU A 118 -10.07 -8.33 0.80
C GLU A 118 -11.41 -7.67 1.13
N GLU A 119 -11.92 -6.76 0.29
CA GLU A 119 -13.25 -6.16 0.45
C GLU A 119 -14.33 -7.23 0.48
N ARG A 120 -14.28 -8.19 -0.45
CA ARG A 120 -15.24 -9.31 -0.52
C ARG A 120 -15.22 -10.10 0.79
N ARG A 121 -14.04 -10.53 1.25
CA ARG A 121 -13.88 -11.28 2.51
C ARG A 121 -14.35 -10.50 3.73
N ASN A 122 -14.10 -9.19 3.76
CA ASN A 122 -14.54 -8.35 4.87
C ASN A 122 -16.07 -8.17 4.89
N VAL A 123 -16.71 -8.05 3.72
CA VAL A 123 -18.18 -8.04 3.61
C VAL A 123 -18.78 -9.38 4.05
N GLU A 124 -18.19 -10.50 3.65
CA GLU A 124 -18.63 -11.83 4.09
C GLU A 124 -18.50 -12.01 5.61
N LYS A 125 -17.41 -11.50 6.21
CA LYS A 125 -17.10 -11.67 7.63
C LYS A 125 -17.88 -10.72 8.54
N PHE A 126 -18.05 -9.46 8.14
CA PHE A 126 -18.57 -8.39 9.00
C PHE A 126 -19.95 -7.87 8.57
N GLY A 127 -20.45 -8.27 7.40
CA GLY A 127 -21.78 -7.94 6.89
C GLY A 127 -22.02 -6.43 6.78
N ASN A 128 -23.16 -5.98 7.31
CA ASN A 128 -23.59 -4.58 7.24
C ASN A 128 -22.63 -3.62 7.96
N ALA A 129 -22.01 -4.03 9.07
CA ALA A 129 -21.03 -3.21 9.77
C ALA A 129 -19.84 -2.78 8.89
N TYR A 130 -19.45 -3.64 7.92
CA TYR A 130 -18.43 -3.28 6.95
C TYR A 130 -18.98 -2.44 5.81
N ARG A 131 -20.22 -2.68 5.35
CA ARG A 131 -20.86 -1.89 4.27
C ARG A 131 -21.08 -0.45 4.70
N ASP A 132 -21.49 -0.22 5.94
CA ASP A 132 -21.74 1.10 6.53
C ASP A 132 -20.43 1.84 6.87
N TYR A 133 -19.31 1.14 6.82
CA TYR A 133 -17.99 1.73 7.04
C TYR A 133 -17.54 2.50 5.80
N PRO A 134 -17.36 3.83 5.87
CA PRO A 134 -17.07 4.65 4.70
C PRO A 134 -15.71 4.34 4.08
N ARG A 135 -15.63 4.38 2.75
CA ARG A 135 -14.38 4.09 2.01
C ARG A 135 -13.32 5.16 2.23
N ILE A 136 -13.71 6.43 2.18
CA ILE A 136 -12.87 7.59 2.47
C ILE A 136 -13.70 8.53 3.33
N ASN A 137 -13.16 8.92 4.48
CA ASN A 137 -13.86 9.80 5.39
C ASN A 137 -12.88 10.71 6.13
N LEU A 138 -12.30 11.68 5.42
CA LEU A 138 -11.31 12.59 5.98
C LEU A 138 -11.88 13.40 7.17
N ILE A 139 -13.09 13.97 7.02
CA ILE A 139 -13.70 14.82 8.05
C ILE A 139 -14.16 13.99 9.25
N ALA A 140 -14.96 12.94 9.02
CA ALA A 140 -15.40 12.09 10.11
C ALA A 140 -14.25 11.25 10.71
N GLY A 141 -13.19 10.99 9.94
CA GLY A 141 -11.96 10.40 10.43
C GLY A 141 -11.27 11.28 11.46
N ILE A 142 -11.13 12.57 11.19
CA ILE A 142 -10.57 13.57 12.13
C ILE A 142 -11.43 13.63 13.41
N ILE A 143 -12.76 13.72 13.27
CA ILE A 143 -13.67 13.76 14.42
C ILE A 143 -13.59 12.49 15.27
N ARG A 144 -13.55 11.30 14.66
CA ARG A 144 -13.39 10.03 15.38
C ARG A 144 -12.04 9.93 16.08
N TRP A 145 -10.96 10.34 15.41
CA TRP A 145 -9.63 10.35 16.00
C TRP A 145 -9.54 11.27 17.21
N MET A 146 -10.13 12.48 17.14
CA MET A 146 -10.19 13.40 18.28
C MET A 146 -11.00 12.85 19.46
N ARG A 147 -12.06 12.06 19.21
CA ARG A 147 -12.89 11.46 20.27
C ARG A 147 -12.29 10.17 20.86
N SER A 148 -11.28 9.59 20.23
CA SER A 148 -10.62 8.36 20.69
C SER A 148 -9.40 8.61 21.59
N LYS A 149 -9.08 9.86 21.86
CA LYS A 149 -8.07 10.30 22.84
C LYS A 149 -8.73 10.70 24.14
#